data_ac63ed03393b5abd597c275279b58371
#
_entry.id   ac63ed03393b5abd597c275279b58371
#
_cell.length_a   1.000
_cell.length_b   1.000
_cell.length_c   1.000
_cell.angle_alpha   90.00
_cell.angle_beta   90.00
_cell.angle_gamma   90.00
#
_symmetry.space_group_name_H-M   'P 1'
#
loop_
_entity.id
_entity.type
_entity.pdbx_description
1 polymer ?
#
loop_
_entity_poly.entity_id
_entity_poly.type
_entity_poly.pdbx_seq_one_letter_code
_entity_poly.pdbx_strand_id
1 'polypeptide(L)'
;MNYTSQKCLTYNPSLTRNIGNKALTIISALFAIISVLPLILVISYVLIKGGSYINFDTLILEPEPPGDDLLSAGGIGPAITGTFIMSVIASIISIPVGVGGGIYLAEYSKSGKFAKFIRFGSNVLAGVPSIIAGVFIYAIIVSTKILFGSMFSGIAGGISLSILMVPTIIKTTDEALKLVPNDMRRAAFGVGASKFTMITNITLPAAFSSISTGVLLALARAAGETAPLIFTALFSRYYITSFDDLFYEMGSLSVLIYNFALEPYEAQNQLAWAASFILVVVLLSLNILSRWIGTLGAFSKNKV
;
A
#
# COMPACT_ATOMS: atom_id res chain seq x y z
N MET A 1 -44.67 19.63 -40.60
CA MET A 1 -44.45 19.44 -39.17
C MET A 1 -43.18 20.21 -38.82
N ASN A 2 -43.35 21.39 -38.20
CA ASN A 2 -42.25 22.29 -37.85
C ASN A 2 -41.57 21.79 -36.58
N TYR A 3 -40.32 21.37 -36.68
CA TYR A 3 -39.48 21.16 -35.54
C TYR A 3 -39.11 22.51 -34.95
N THR A 4 -39.77 22.88 -33.84
CA THR A 4 -39.42 24.04 -33.03
C THR A 4 -38.03 23.84 -32.47
N SER A 5 -37.11 24.72 -32.87
CA SER A 5 -35.75 24.84 -32.34
C SER A 5 -35.80 24.94 -30.82
N GLN A 6 -35.26 23.91 -30.14
CA GLN A 6 -34.95 24.01 -28.71
C GLN A 6 -33.96 25.15 -28.53
N LYS A 7 -34.41 26.30 -28.02
CA LYS A 7 -33.55 27.35 -27.49
C LYS A 7 -32.71 26.75 -26.39
N CYS A 8 -31.45 26.44 -26.68
CA CYS A 8 -30.46 26.23 -25.62
C CYS A 8 -30.51 27.44 -24.67
N LEU A 9 -30.97 27.23 -23.45
CA LEU A 9 -30.92 28.20 -22.37
C LEU A 9 -29.43 28.44 -22.04
N THR A 10 -28.80 29.36 -22.80
CA THR A 10 -27.45 29.84 -22.46
C THR A 10 -27.59 30.71 -21.21
N TYR A 11 -27.30 30.07 -20.07
CA TYR A 11 -27.23 30.74 -18.81
C TYR A 11 -26.00 31.70 -18.83
N ASN A 12 -26.24 33.01 -18.86
CA ASN A 12 -25.18 34.04 -18.79
C ASN A 12 -25.00 34.42 -17.30
N PRO A 13 -23.92 33.96 -16.63
CA PRO A 13 -23.68 34.31 -15.24
C PRO A 13 -23.41 35.83 -15.10
N SER A 14 -23.89 36.45 -14.02
CA SER A 14 -23.59 37.84 -13.70
C SER A 14 -22.08 38.05 -13.60
N LEU A 15 -21.57 39.21 -14.01
CA LEU A 15 -20.14 39.59 -14.02
C LEU A 15 -19.48 39.31 -12.63
N THR A 16 -20.14 39.67 -11.54
CA THR A 16 -19.68 39.46 -10.17
C THR A 16 -19.49 37.96 -9.86
N ARG A 17 -20.40 37.09 -10.34
CA ARG A 17 -20.31 35.66 -10.14
C ARG A 17 -19.21 35.01 -10.98
N ASN A 18 -19.01 35.52 -12.19
CA ASN A 18 -17.93 35.06 -13.06
C ASN A 18 -16.54 35.43 -12.50
N ILE A 19 -16.39 36.66 -11.95
CA ILE A 19 -15.17 37.07 -11.26
C ILE A 19 -14.93 36.25 -10.01
N GLY A 20 -15.98 36.02 -9.19
CA GLY A 20 -15.88 35.17 -8.01
C GLY A 20 -15.46 33.75 -8.34
N ASN A 21 -16.05 33.12 -9.38
CA ASN A 21 -15.68 31.78 -9.82
C ASN A 21 -14.22 31.72 -10.31
N LYS A 22 -13.76 32.71 -11.09
CA LYS A 22 -12.35 32.77 -11.53
C LYS A 22 -11.40 32.94 -10.34
N ALA A 23 -11.72 33.81 -9.39
CA ALA A 23 -10.92 34.01 -8.19
C ALA A 23 -10.82 32.69 -7.36
N LEU A 24 -11.94 32.00 -7.13
CA LEU A 24 -11.96 30.71 -6.44
C LEU A 24 -11.15 29.64 -7.18
N THR A 25 -11.24 29.60 -8.52
CA THR A 25 -10.44 28.67 -9.34
C THR A 25 -8.95 28.94 -9.20
N ILE A 26 -8.54 30.20 -9.24
CA ILE A 26 -7.13 30.60 -9.08
C ILE A 26 -6.64 30.25 -7.68
N ILE A 27 -7.42 30.56 -6.64
CA ILE A 27 -7.09 30.22 -5.26
C ILE A 27 -6.94 28.70 -5.09
N SER A 28 -7.90 27.92 -5.63
CA SER A 28 -7.83 26.45 -5.58
C SER A 28 -6.60 25.90 -6.31
N ALA A 29 -6.25 26.47 -7.47
CA ALA A 29 -5.04 26.11 -8.22
C ALA A 29 -3.76 26.44 -7.43
N LEU A 30 -3.71 27.62 -6.79
CA LEU A 30 -2.58 27.99 -5.93
C LEU A 30 -2.41 27.03 -4.75
N PHE A 31 -3.49 26.67 -4.06
CA PHE A 31 -3.42 25.69 -2.97
C PHE A 31 -2.99 24.30 -3.48
N ALA A 32 -3.44 23.87 -4.66
CA ALA A 32 -2.98 22.63 -5.26
C ALA A 32 -1.47 22.66 -5.56
N ILE A 33 -0.94 23.76 -6.11
CA ILE A 33 0.50 23.92 -6.36
C ILE A 33 1.27 23.91 -5.04
N ILE A 34 0.84 24.68 -4.05
CA ILE A 34 1.49 24.75 -2.73
C ILE A 34 1.52 23.39 -2.04
N SER A 35 0.47 22.57 -2.18
CA SER A 35 0.44 21.23 -1.58
C SER A 35 1.33 20.21 -2.29
N VAL A 36 1.51 20.32 -3.60
CA VAL A 36 2.31 19.39 -4.41
C VAL A 36 3.80 19.75 -4.41
N LEU A 37 4.13 21.06 -4.28
CA LEU A 37 5.51 21.55 -4.33
C LEU A 37 6.44 20.85 -3.32
N PRO A 38 6.13 20.75 -2.00
CA PRO A 38 6.98 20.07 -1.05
C PRO A 38 7.23 18.60 -1.41
N LEU A 39 6.20 17.91 -1.92
CA LEU A 39 6.32 16.52 -2.34
C LEU A 39 7.32 16.37 -3.50
N ILE A 40 7.21 17.22 -4.52
CA ILE A 40 8.16 17.23 -5.65
C ILE A 40 9.57 17.52 -5.16
N LEU A 41 9.75 18.51 -4.28
CA LEU A 41 11.06 18.87 -3.74
C LEU A 41 11.70 17.72 -2.97
N VAL A 42 10.96 17.07 -2.07
CA VAL A 42 11.47 15.92 -1.29
C VAL A 42 11.81 14.75 -2.19
N ILE A 43 10.91 14.36 -3.10
CA ILE A 43 11.17 13.24 -4.02
C ILE A 43 12.39 13.56 -4.90
N SER A 44 12.47 14.75 -5.49
CA SER A 44 13.60 15.14 -6.32
C SER A 44 14.91 15.13 -5.55
N TYR A 45 14.90 15.60 -4.31
CA TYR A 45 16.09 15.61 -3.44
C TYR A 45 16.56 14.19 -3.11
N VAL A 46 15.62 13.29 -2.75
CA VAL A 46 15.93 11.86 -2.49
C VAL A 46 16.49 11.19 -3.74
N LEU A 47 15.89 11.44 -4.91
CA LEU A 47 16.34 10.82 -6.16
C LEU A 47 17.73 11.33 -6.58
N ILE A 48 18.02 12.60 -6.44
CA ILE A 48 19.32 13.18 -6.80
C ILE A 48 20.39 12.72 -5.81
N LYS A 49 20.16 12.91 -4.51
CA LYS A 49 21.15 12.61 -3.49
C LYS A 49 21.32 11.10 -3.28
N GLY A 50 20.21 10.34 -3.20
CA GLY A 50 20.27 8.90 -3.03
C GLY A 50 20.83 8.20 -4.27
N GLY A 51 20.45 8.66 -5.47
CA GLY A 51 20.94 8.09 -6.72
C GLY A 51 22.46 8.18 -6.93
N SER A 52 23.11 9.19 -6.34
CA SER A 52 24.58 9.35 -6.41
C SER A 52 25.36 8.28 -5.65
N TYR A 53 24.70 7.59 -4.70
CA TYR A 53 25.32 6.54 -3.88
C TYR A 53 24.95 5.13 -4.31
N ILE A 54 24.19 4.97 -5.40
CA ILE A 54 23.79 3.67 -5.93
C ILE A 54 24.91 3.08 -6.79
N ASN A 55 25.47 1.98 -6.32
CA ASN A 55 26.40 1.12 -7.06
C ASN A 55 25.89 -0.33 -6.97
N PHE A 56 26.45 -1.23 -7.77
CA PHE A 56 26.11 -2.64 -7.74
C PHE A 56 26.39 -3.27 -6.36
N ASP A 57 27.52 -2.91 -5.77
CA ASP A 57 27.92 -3.36 -4.42
C ASP A 57 26.94 -2.87 -3.34
N THR A 58 26.49 -1.63 -3.44
CA THR A 58 25.48 -1.07 -2.53
C THR A 58 24.18 -1.87 -2.52
N LEU A 59 23.80 -2.47 -3.65
CA LEU A 59 22.55 -3.24 -3.76
C LEU A 59 22.67 -4.67 -3.22
N ILE A 60 23.88 -5.23 -3.19
CA ILE A 60 24.10 -6.66 -2.92
C ILE A 60 24.82 -6.88 -1.59
N LEU A 61 25.78 -6.03 -1.23
CA LEU A 61 26.56 -6.26 -0.01
C LEU A 61 25.71 -6.14 1.25
N GLU A 62 26.21 -6.72 2.33
CA GLU A 62 25.73 -6.53 3.69
C GLU A 62 26.17 -5.16 4.24
N PRO A 63 25.36 -4.50 5.09
CA PRO A 63 25.79 -3.27 5.75
C PRO A 63 26.90 -3.57 6.76
N GLU A 64 27.98 -2.81 6.69
CA GLU A 64 29.06 -2.92 7.65
C GLU A 64 28.71 -2.28 9.01
N PRO A 65 29.32 -2.75 10.12
CA PRO A 65 29.15 -2.11 11.42
C PRO A 65 29.54 -0.63 11.37
N PRO A 66 28.87 0.28 12.13
CA PRO A 66 29.27 1.67 12.19
C PRO A 66 30.70 1.83 12.69
N GLY A 67 31.47 2.72 12.05
CA GLY A 67 32.86 3.02 12.43
C GLY A 67 33.41 4.21 11.66
N ASP A 68 34.35 4.94 12.28
CA ASP A 68 34.94 6.14 11.68
C ASP A 68 35.93 5.85 10.56
N ASP A 69 36.53 4.65 10.57
CA ASP A 69 37.58 4.26 9.62
C ASP A 69 37.07 3.57 8.34
N LEU A 70 35.76 3.49 8.17
CA LEU A 70 35.16 2.77 7.04
C LEU A 70 35.15 3.64 5.78
N LEU A 71 35.80 3.18 4.72
CA LEU A 71 35.77 3.78 3.39
C LEU A 71 34.42 3.59 2.70
N SER A 72 33.67 2.57 3.11
CA SER A 72 32.30 2.32 2.66
C SER A 72 31.48 1.71 3.80
N ALA A 73 30.18 1.95 3.84
CA ALA A 73 29.27 1.34 4.81
C ALA A 73 28.73 -0.03 4.36
N GLY A 74 29.28 -0.64 3.31
CA GLY A 74 28.77 -1.87 2.70
C GLY A 74 27.56 -1.61 1.81
N GLY A 75 26.52 -2.43 1.95
CA GLY A 75 25.35 -2.37 1.12
C GLY A 75 24.01 -2.43 1.88
N ILE A 76 22.92 -2.55 1.12
CA ILE A 76 21.53 -2.58 1.62
C ILE A 76 20.79 -3.87 1.21
N GLY A 77 21.51 -4.86 0.67
CA GLY A 77 20.93 -6.08 0.11
C GLY A 77 20.03 -6.85 1.08
N PRO A 78 20.44 -7.13 2.33
CA PRO A 78 19.59 -7.78 3.33
C PRO A 78 18.29 -7.02 3.62
N ALA A 79 18.34 -5.68 3.61
CA ALA A 79 17.16 -4.86 3.85
C ALA A 79 16.18 -4.89 2.66
N ILE A 80 16.67 -5.00 1.43
CA ILE A 80 15.83 -5.19 0.23
C ILE A 80 15.12 -6.54 0.31
N THR A 81 15.87 -7.61 0.54
CA THR A 81 15.32 -8.98 0.62
C THR A 81 14.33 -9.13 1.78
N GLY A 82 14.65 -8.59 2.94
CA GLY A 82 13.76 -8.65 4.09
C GLY A 82 12.48 -7.84 3.90
N THR A 83 12.55 -6.64 3.29
CA THR A 83 11.33 -5.89 2.92
C THR A 83 10.44 -6.71 1.99
N PHE A 84 11.02 -7.34 0.97
CA PHE A 84 10.27 -8.18 0.05
C PHE A 84 9.63 -9.37 0.76
N ILE A 85 10.38 -10.11 1.57
CA ILE A 85 9.88 -11.30 2.29
C ILE A 85 8.74 -10.93 3.25
N MET A 86 8.93 -9.90 4.08
CA MET A 86 7.88 -9.45 5.01
C MET A 86 6.62 -8.98 4.28
N SER A 87 6.80 -8.30 3.13
CA SER A 87 5.68 -7.89 2.26
C SER A 87 4.94 -9.08 1.65
N VAL A 88 5.64 -10.15 1.28
CA VAL A 88 5.05 -11.39 0.79
C VAL A 88 4.27 -12.09 1.91
N ILE A 89 4.84 -12.23 3.09
CA ILE A 89 4.16 -12.81 4.26
C ILE A 89 2.88 -12.03 4.57
N ALA A 90 2.97 -10.70 4.62
CA ALA A 90 1.82 -9.83 4.84
C ALA A 90 0.74 -10.03 3.77
N SER A 91 1.13 -10.18 2.51
CA SER A 91 0.22 -10.39 1.39
C SER A 91 -0.48 -11.75 1.44
N ILE A 92 0.24 -12.81 1.77
CA ILE A 92 -0.32 -14.18 1.93
C ILE A 92 -1.44 -14.20 2.97
N ILE A 93 -1.31 -13.40 4.03
CA ILE A 93 -2.31 -13.33 5.09
C ILE A 93 -3.43 -12.35 4.70
N SER A 94 -3.06 -11.14 4.29
CA SER A 94 -4.01 -10.02 4.13
C SER A 94 -4.88 -10.13 2.89
N ILE A 95 -4.38 -10.68 1.77
CA ILE A 95 -5.15 -10.78 0.52
C ILE A 95 -6.34 -11.73 0.67
N PRO A 96 -6.18 -12.99 1.11
CA PRO A 96 -7.32 -13.88 1.26
C PRO A 96 -8.35 -13.37 2.28
N VAL A 97 -7.89 -12.88 3.43
CA VAL A 97 -8.76 -12.36 4.49
C VAL A 97 -9.47 -11.08 4.01
N GLY A 98 -8.73 -10.16 3.40
CA GLY A 98 -9.25 -8.88 2.94
C GLY A 98 -10.23 -9.02 1.78
N VAL A 99 -9.86 -9.78 0.75
CA VAL A 99 -10.74 -10.04 -0.40
C VAL A 99 -11.97 -10.85 0.03
N GLY A 100 -11.80 -11.91 0.81
CA GLY A 100 -12.90 -12.71 1.34
C GLY A 100 -13.87 -11.88 2.19
N GLY A 101 -13.32 -11.03 3.08
CA GLY A 101 -14.11 -10.08 3.88
C GLY A 101 -14.90 -9.09 3.02
N GLY A 102 -14.26 -8.51 1.99
CA GLY A 102 -14.91 -7.59 1.05
C GLY A 102 -16.03 -8.28 0.23
N ILE A 103 -15.79 -9.50 -0.26
CA ILE A 103 -16.83 -10.31 -0.95
C ILE A 103 -18.01 -10.57 -0.01
N TYR A 104 -17.74 -10.97 1.25
CA TYR A 104 -18.80 -11.17 2.23
C TYR A 104 -19.66 -9.92 2.41
N LEU A 105 -19.03 -8.76 2.54
CA LEU A 105 -19.72 -7.48 2.76
C LEU A 105 -20.55 -7.03 1.54
N ALA A 106 -20.04 -7.24 0.33
CA ALA A 106 -20.71 -6.80 -0.90
C ALA A 106 -21.82 -7.74 -1.34
N GLU A 107 -21.55 -9.06 -1.30
CA GLU A 107 -22.41 -10.05 -1.95
C GLU A 107 -23.27 -10.84 -0.96
N TYR A 108 -22.79 -11.13 0.26
CA TYR A 108 -23.51 -12.00 1.20
C TYR A 108 -24.33 -11.23 2.23
N SER A 109 -23.80 -10.14 2.80
CA SER A 109 -24.48 -9.47 3.90
C SER A 109 -24.33 -7.94 3.83
N LYS A 110 -25.17 -7.30 3.00
CA LYS A 110 -25.12 -5.84 2.81
C LYS A 110 -25.41 -5.03 4.07
N SER A 111 -26.25 -5.53 5.00
CA SER A 111 -26.78 -4.78 6.16
C SER A 111 -26.90 -5.56 7.47
N GLY A 112 -26.40 -6.81 7.52
CA GLY A 112 -26.44 -7.64 8.74
C GLY A 112 -25.61 -7.06 9.89
N LYS A 113 -25.91 -7.45 11.13
CA LYS A 113 -25.16 -7.01 12.33
C LYS A 113 -23.66 -7.30 12.21
N PHE A 114 -23.29 -8.47 11.72
CA PHE A 114 -21.90 -8.88 11.53
C PHE A 114 -21.21 -8.06 10.41
N ALA A 115 -21.89 -7.77 9.30
CA ALA A 115 -21.35 -6.89 8.27
C ALA A 115 -21.10 -5.47 8.78
N LYS A 116 -22.01 -4.93 9.60
CA LYS A 116 -21.81 -3.63 10.27
C LYS A 116 -20.60 -3.65 11.20
N PHE A 117 -20.41 -4.75 11.94
CA PHE A 117 -19.25 -4.94 12.82
C PHE A 117 -17.94 -4.97 12.01
N ILE A 118 -17.88 -5.73 10.90
CA ILE A 118 -16.67 -5.77 10.04
C ILE A 118 -16.39 -4.38 9.46
N ARG A 119 -17.39 -3.67 8.92
CA ARG A 119 -17.19 -2.30 8.39
C ARG A 119 -16.73 -1.33 9.47
N PHE A 120 -17.33 -1.39 10.65
CA PHE A 120 -16.91 -0.57 11.78
C PHE A 120 -15.47 -0.89 12.19
N GLY A 121 -15.13 -2.18 12.39
CA GLY A 121 -13.79 -2.63 12.73
C GLY A 121 -12.75 -2.21 11.69
N SER A 122 -13.04 -2.39 10.39
CA SER A 122 -12.15 -1.98 9.32
C SER A 122 -11.94 -0.46 9.28
N ASN A 123 -12.98 0.34 9.55
CA ASN A 123 -12.83 1.80 9.61
C ASN A 123 -12.02 2.25 10.82
N VAL A 124 -12.22 1.62 11.98
CA VAL A 124 -11.44 1.90 13.20
C VAL A 124 -9.98 1.53 12.97
N LEU A 125 -9.70 0.31 12.50
CA LEU A 125 -8.33 -0.14 12.25
C LEU A 125 -7.60 0.72 11.20
N ALA A 126 -8.30 1.20 10.17
CA ALA A 126 -7.72 2.12 9.19
C ALA A 126 -7.31 3.48 9.78
N GLY A 127 -7.90 3.89 10.91
CA GLY A 127 -7.57 5.11 11.65
C GLY A 127 -6.55 4.94 12.77
N VAL A 128 -6.20 3.70 13.12
CA VAL A 128 -5.23 3.41 14.18
C VAL A 128 -3.82 3.76 13.70
N PRO A 129 -2.99 4.46 14.50
CA PRO A 129 -1.57 4.65 14.19
C PRO A 129 -0.85 3.31 14.00
N SER A 130 -0.02 3.19 12.96
CA SER A 130 0.65 1.93 12.60
C SER A 130 1.53 1.36 13.72
N ILE A 131 2.09 2.22 14.57
CA ILE A 131 2.87 1.83 15.74
C ILE A 131 2.08 0.93 16.69
N ILE A 132 0.76 1.17 16.86
CA ILE A 132 -0.09 0.37 17.74
C ILE A 132 -0.22 -1.07 17.22
N ALA A 133 -0.29 -1.27 15.91
CA ALA A 133 -0.28 -2.61 15.33
C ALA A 133 1.04 -3.35 15.64
N GLY A 134 2.17 -2.64 15.56
CA GLY A 134 3.48 -3.18 15.96
C GLY A 134 3.54 -3.58 17.43
N VAL A 135 3.13 -2.68 18.33
CA VAL A 135 3.12 -2.93 19.78
C VAL A 135 2.15 -4.07 20.13
N PHE A 136 1.01 -4.17 19.45
CA PHE A 136 0.06 -5.25 19.66
C PHE A 136 0.66 -6.62 19.29
N ILE A 137 1.31 -6.71 18.15
CA ILE A 137 2.00 -7.95 17.73
C ILE A 137 3.22 -8.23 18.61
N TYR A 138 3.95 -7.19 19.03
CA TYR A 138 4.99 -7.35 20.04
C TYR A 138 4.46 -8.02 21.30
N ALA A 139 3.37 -7.49 21.87
CA ALA A 139 2.78 -8.03 23.10
C ALA A 139 2.30 -9.48 22.97
N ILE A 140 1.74 -9.87 21.82
CA ILE A 140 1.15 -11.19 21.62
C ILE A 140 2.17 -12.22 21.15
N ILE A 141 3.06 -11.85 20.23
CA ILE A 141 3.96 -12.79 19.56
C ILE A 141 5.37 -12.71 20.13
N VAL A 142 5.94 -11.50 20.15
CA VAL A 142 7.36 -11.30 20.48
C VAL A 142 7.60 -11.48 21.97
N SER A 143 6.80 -10.85 22.85
CA SER A 143 7.03 -10.92 24.29
C SER A 143 6.67 -12.27 24.91
N THR A 144 5.65 -12.95 24.35
CA THR A 144 5.18 -14.23 24.86
C THR A 144 5.98 -15.42 24.38
N LYS A 145 6.75 -15.28 23.29
CA LYS A 145 7.52 -16.37 22.64
C LYS A 145 6.67 -17.60 22.27
N ILE A 146 5.34 -17.46 22.25
CA ILE A 146 4.41 -18.60 22.12
C ILE A 146 4.55 -19.30 20.77
N LEU A 147 4.78 -18.54 19.69
CA LEU A 147 4.75 -19.11 18.36
C LEU A 147 6.10 -19.68 17.90
N PHE A 148 7.23 -19.07 18.28
CA PHE A 148 8.50 -19.35 17.61
C PHE A 148 9.71 -19.42 18.55
N GLY A 149 9.56 -19.23 19.85
CA GLY A 149 10.68 -19.25 20.81
C GLY A 149 11.66 -18.08 20.68
N SER A 150 11.63 -17.35 19.58
CA SER A 150 12.45 -16.14 19.34
C SER A 150 11.69 -14.88 19.70
N MET A 151 12.45 -13.82 20.05
CA MET A 151 11.84 -12.53 20.44
C MET A 151 11.35 -11.77 19.21
N PHE A 152 12.25 -11.42 18.29
CA PHE A 152 11.93 -10.67 17.07
C PHE A 152 12.03 -11.56 15.84
N SER A 153 11.17 -11.35 14.83
CA SER A 153 11.19 -12.20 13.65
C SER A 153 10.58 -11.52 12.42
N GLY A 154 11.05 -11.91 11.24
CA GLY A 154 10.45 -11.47 9.98
C GLY A 154 8.99 -11.88 9.85
N ILE A 155 8.59 -13.03 10.43
CA ILE A 155 7.19 -13.48 10.46
C ILE A 155 6.34 -12.53 11.31
N ALA A 156 6.80 -12.15 12.51
CA ALA A 156 6.10 -11.17 13.33
C ALA A 156 5.95 -9.81 12.60
N GLY A 157 6.99 -9.41 11.87
CA GLY A 157 6.96 -8.24 10.98
C GLY A 157 5.89 -8.35 9.91
N GLY A 158 5.86 -9.45 9.17
CA GLY A 158 4.85 -9.71 8.14
C GLY A 158 3.41 -9.76 8.67
N ILE A 159 3.20 -10.39 9.85
CA ILE A 159 1.89 -10.40 10.52
C ILE A 159 1.47 -8.99 10.92
N SER A 160 2.39 -8.19 11.46
CA SER A 160 2.13 -6.80 11.84
C SER A 160 1.71 -5.94 10.63
N LEU A 161 2.40 -6.08 9.50
CA LEU A 161 2.04 -5.43 8.25
C LEU A 161 0.68 -5.91 7.71
N SER A 162 0.34 -7.21 7.87
CA SER A 162 -0.93 -7.75 7.41
C SER A 162 -2.12 -7.10 8.11
N ILE A 163 -2.01 -6.79 9.40
CA ILE A 163 -3.06 -6.09 10.16
C ILE A 163 -3.38 -4.73 9.54
N LEU A 164 -2.38 -4.02 9.05
CA LEU A 164 -2.56 -2.72 8.40
C LEU A 164 -3.14 -2.84 6.97
N MET A 165 -2.83 -3.94 6.27
CA MET A 165 -3.30 -4.18 4.90
C MET A 165 -4.77 -4.64 4.87
N VAL A 166 -5.18 -5.51 5.79
CA VAL A 166 -6.52 -6.14 5.81
C VAL A 166 -7.67 -5.13 5.71
N PRO A 167 -7.74 -4.06 6.53
CA PRO A 167 -8.84 -3.09 6.46
C PRO A 167 -8.93 -2.40 5.09
N THR A 168 -7.78 -2.05 4.52
CA THR A 168 -7.70 -1.40 3.22
C THR A 168 -8.21 -2.33 2.11
N ILE A 169 -7.79 -3.59 2.11
CA ILE A 169 -8.21 -4.59 1.11
C ILE A 169 -9.71 -4.92 1.26
N ILE A 170 -10.23 -5.06 2.49
CA ILE A 170 -11.68 -5.25 2.73
C ILE A 170 -12.47 -4.12 2.09
N LYS A 171 -12.09 -2.87 2.40
CA LYS A 171 -12.79 -1.69 1.95
C LYS A 171 -12.77 -1.54 0.44
N THR A 172 -11.59 -1.64 -0.17
CA THR A 172 -11.45 -1.51 -1.63
C THR A 172 -12.18 -2.63 -2.37
N THR A 173 -12.19 -3.86 -1.84
CA THR A 173 -12.93 -4.98 -2.42
C THR A 173 -14.45 -4.78 -2.29
N ASP A 174 -14.97 -4.37 -1.12
CA ASP A 174 -16.39 -4.05 -0.93
C ASP A 174 -16.86 -2.94 -1.89
N GLU A 175 -16.05 -1.88 -2.04
CA GLU A 175 -16.33 -0.78 -2.96
C GLU A 175 -16.26 -1.21 -4.44
N ALA A 176 -15.23 -1.96 -4.83
CA ALA A 176 -15.07 -2.44 -6.19
C ALA A 176 -16.22 -3.34 -6.64
N LEU A 177 -16.65 -4.27 -5.79
CA LEU A 177 -17.77 -5.16 -6.07
C LEU A 177 -19.10 -4.40 -6.14
N LYS A 178 -19.31 -3.35 -5.37
CA LYS A 178 -20.51 -2.49 -5.44
C LYS A 178 -20.63 -1.73 -6.76
N LEU A 179 -19.52 -1.44 -7.43
CA LEU A 179 -19.52 -0.78 -8.75
C LEU A 179 -19.96 -1.70 -9.89
N VAL A 180 -19.99 -3.02 -9.71
CA VAL A 180 -20.50 -3.97 -10.71
C VAL A 180 -22.02 -3.78 -10.86
N PRO A 181 -22.55 -3.59 -12.09
CA PRO A 181 -23.97 -3.38 -12.30
C PRO A 181 -24.84 -4.54 -11.81
N ASN A 182 -25.99 -4.22 -11.20
CA ASN A 182 -26.92 -5.25 -10.70
C ASN A 182 -27.54 -6.09 -11.84
N ASP A 183 -27.60 -5.56 -13.06
CA ASP A 183 -28.15 -6.27 -14.19
C ASP A 183 -27.29 -7.47 -14.59
N MET A 184 -25.97 -7.39 -14.45
CA MET A 184 -25.07 -8.55 -14.62
C MET A 184 -25.40 -9.67 -13.62
N ARG A 185 -25.68 -9.31 -12.37
CA ARG A 185 -26.08 -10.28 -11.34
C ARG A 185 -27.44 -10.92 -11.64
N ARG A 186 -28.42 -10.11 -12.07
CA ARG A 186 -29.76 -10.58 -12.44
C ARG A 186 -29.71 -11.49 -13.66
N ALA A 187 -28.91 -11.13 -14.68
CA ALA A 187 -28.73 -11.96 -15.87
C ALA A 187 -28.15 -13.34 -15.52
N ALA A 188 -27.16 -13.40 -14.61
CA ALA A 188 -26.61 -14.67 -14.14
C ALA A 188 -27.66 -15.55 -13.48
N PHE A 189 -28.49 -14.99 -12.59
CA PHE A 189 -29.58 -15.73 -11.97
C PHE A 189 -30.66 -16.13 -12.99
N GLY A 190 -30.90 -15.31 -14.00
CA GLY A 190 -31.86 -15.61 -15.08
C GLY A 190 -31.50 -16.85 -15.92
N VAL A 191 -30.18 -17.14 -16.05
CA VAL A 191 -29.71 -18.38 -16.74
C VAL A 191 -29.46 -19.54 -15.75
N GLY A 192 -29.92 -19.42 -14.49
CA GLY A 192 -29.86 -20.50 -13.52
C GLY A 192 -28.52 -20.60 -12.76
N ALA A 193 -27.65 -19.59 -12.84
CA ALA A 193 -26.39 -19.63 -12.11
C ALA A 193 -26.60 -19.58 -10.57
N SER A 194 -25.84 -20.39 -9.84
CA SER A 194 -25.79 -20.28 -8.39
C SER A 194 -25.14 -18.97 -7.95
N LYS A 195 -25.39 -18.56 -6.70
CA LYS A 195 -24.75 -17.36 -6.16
C LYS A 195 -23.22 -17.45 -6.17
N PHE A 196 -22.66 -18.59 -5.87
CA PHE A 196 -21.22 -18.85 -5.92
C PHE A 196 -20.69 -18.69 -7.36
N THR A 197 -21.34 -19.32 -8.34
CA THR A 197 -20.99 -19.21 -9.77
C THR A 197 -21.06 -17.75 -10.25
N MET A 198 -22.11 -17.02 -9.87
CA MET A 198 -22.25 -15.60 -10.19
C MET A 198 -21.10 -14.77 -9.62
N ILE A 199 -20.68 -15.02 -8.35
CA ILE A 199 -19.58 -14.32 -7.73
C ILE A 199 -18.26 -14.63 -8.43
N THR A 200 -17.93 -15.91 -8.59
CA THR A 200 -16.61 -16.34 -9.10
C THR A 200 -16.40 -16.05 -10.57
N ASN A 201 -17.46 -16.20 -11.39
CA ASN A 201 -17.34 -16.14 -12.84
C ASN A 201 -17.79 -14.79 -13.45
N ILE A 202 -18.50 -13.96 -12.68
CA ILE A 202 -19.05 -12.71 -13.20
C ILE A 202 -18.59 -11.50 -12.37
N THR A 203 -18.97 -11.42 -11.08
CA THR A 203 -18.72 -10.18 -10.32
C THR A 203 -17.27 -10.03 -9.94
N LEU A 204 -16.59 -11.10 -9.55
CA LEU A 204 -15.16 -11.05 -9.17
C LEU A 204 -14.26 -10.72 -10.38
N PRO A 205 -14.38 -11.38 -11.54
CA PRO A 205 -13.64 -10.99 -12.74
C PRO A 205 -13.95 -9.57 -13.21
N ALA A 206 -15.22 -9.13 -13.13
CA ALA A 206 -15.61 -7.76 -13.49
C ALA A 206 -15.01 -6.69 -12.58
N ALA A 207 -14.75 -7.01 -11.29
CA ALA A 207 -14.15 -6.13 -10.31
C ALA A 207 -12.63 -6.34 -10.16
N PHE A 208 -12.03 -7.33 -10.82
CA PHE A 208 -10.65 -7.78 -10.61
C PHE A 208 -9.64 -6.65 -10.69
N SER A 209 -9.73 -5.80 -11.71
CA SER A 209 -8.82 -4.66 -11.89
C SER A 209 -8.86 -3.69 -10.70
N SER A 210 -10.07 -3.36 -10.21
CA SER A 210 -10.23 -2.44 -9.07
C SER A 210 -9.75 -3.08 -7.76
N ILE A 211 -10.01 -4.38 -7.58
CA ILE A 211 -9.54 -5.12 -6.40
C ILE A 211 -8.00 -5.21 -6.42
N SER A 212 -7.40 -5.58 -7.56
CA SER A 212 -5.94 -5.67 -7.70
C SER A 212 -5.26 -4.32 -7.45
N THR A 213 -5.87 -3.22 -7.92
CA THR A 213 -5.41 -1.87 -7.63
C THR A 213 -5.39 -1.60 -6.12
N GLY A 214 -6.48 -1.94 -5.42
CA GLY A 214 -6.58 -1.79 -3.96
C GLY A 214 -5.55 -2.62 -3.19
N VAL A 215 -5.31 -3.86 -3.63
CA VAL A 215 -4.28 -4.75 -3.04
C VAL A 215 -2.89 -4.16 -3.23
N LEU A 216 -2.54 -3.71 -4.44
CA LEU A 216 -1.23 -3.12 -4.71
C LEU A 216 -0.98 -1.82 -3.95
N LEU A 217 -2.01 -0.99 -3.77
CA LEU A 217 -1.92 0.22 -2.95
C LEU A 217 -1.70 -0.13 -1.46
N ALA A 218 -2.39 -1.15 -0.95
CA ALA A 218 -2.17 -1.65 0.41
C ALA A 218 -0.75 -2.20 0.59
N LEU A 219 -0.24 -2.95 -0.40
CA LEU A 219 1.12 -3.48 -0.42
C LEU A 219 2.18 -2.37 -0.47
N ALA A 220 2.01 -1.40 -1.36
CA ALA A 220 2.93 -0.26 -1.46
C ALA A 220 3.01 0.52 -0.15
N ARG A 221 1.88 0.72 0.53
CA ARG A 221 1.86 1.33 1.86
C ARG A 221 2.61 0.49 2.88
N ALA A 222 2.33 -0.81 2.97
CA ALA A 222 2.94 -1.71 3.94
C ALA A 222 4.46 -1.83 3.76
N ALA A 223 4.95 -1.87 2.52
CA ALA A 223 6.39 -1.94 2.21
C ALA A 223 7.18 -0.71 2.69
N GLY A 224 6.52 0.43 2.88
CA GLY A 224 7.12 1.66 3.41
C GLY A 224 6.96 1.86 4.92
N GLU A 225 6.27 0.98 5.62
CA GLU A 225 6.02 1.13 7.07
C GLU A 225 7.29 0.84 7.88
N THR A 226 7.59 1.73 8.85
CA THR A 226 8.76 1.64 9.73
C THR A 226 8.36 1.27 11.15
N ALA A 227 7.42 2.00 11.72
CA ALA A 227 7.08 1.91 13.14
C ALA A 227 6.68 0.50 13.60
N PRO A 228 5.82 -0.26 12.90
CA PRO A 228 5.47 -1.60 13.33
C PRO A 228 6.66 -2.58 13.26
N LEU A 229 7.57 -2.41 12.30
CA LEU A 229 8.70 -3.31 12.10
C LEU A 229 9.78 -3.15 13.17
N ILE A 230 9.98 -1.95 13.70
CA ILE A 230 10.92 -1.72 14.83
C ILE A 230 10.52 -2.58 16.05
N PHE A 231 9.23 -2.81 16.28
CA PHE A 231 8.74 -3.59 17.42
C PHE A 231 8.60 -5.08 17.13
N THR A 232 8.68 -5.53 15.89
CA THR A 232 8.36 -6.90 15.51
C THR A 232 9.48 -7.64 14.80
N ALA A 233 10.10 -7.04 13.80
CA ALA A 233 11.21 -7.60 13.03
C ALA A 233 12.58 -7.08 13.51
N LEU A 234 12.61 -5.95 14.21
CA LEU A 234 13.81 -5.25 14.60
C LEU A 234 14.70 -4.89 13.40
N PHE A 235 16.01 -5.15 13.48
CA PHE A 235 16.95 -4.89 12.40
C PHE A 235 18.05 -5.96 12.38
N SER A 236 18.30 -6.53 11.20
CA SER A 236 19.44 -7.42 10.96
C SER A 236 20.25 -6.92 9.77
N ARG A 237 21.56 -7.08 9.83
CA ARG A 237 22.49 -6.75 8.75
C ARG A 237 22.77 -7.93 7.83
N TYR A 238 22.36 -9.14 8.24
CA TYR A 238 22.70 -10.37 7.56
C TYR A 238 21.59 -10.80 6.59
N TYR A 239 22.01 -11.49 5.54
CA TYR A 239 21.09 -12.13 4.61
C TYR A 239 20.33 -13.29 5.23
N ILE A 240 19.15 -13.53 4.73
CA ILE A 240 18.35 -14.70 5.01
C ILE A 240 18.89 -15.83 4.13
N THR A 241 19.47 -16.85 4.73
CA THR A 241 20.09 -17.98 4.03
C THR A 241 19.27 -19.25 4.13
N SER A 242 18.42 -19.36 5.16
CA SER A 242 17.60 -20.53 5.43
C SER A 242 16.16 -20.15 5.77
N PHE A 243 15.27 -21.12 5.72
CA PHE A 243 13.87 -20.92 6.13
C PHE A 243 13.75 -20.60 7.61
N ASP A 244 14.65 -21.09 8.43
CA ASP A 244 14.68 -20.85 9.87
C ASP A 244 14.99 -19.38 10.19
N ASP A 245 15.70 -18.68 9.32
CA ASP A 245 16.03 -17.26 9.49
C ASP A 245 14.78 -16.37 9.49
N LEU A 246 13.65 -16.86 8.96
CA LEU A 246 12.36 -16.14 9.05
C LEU A 246 11.88 -15.96 10.50
N PHE A 247 12.34 -16.79 11.41
CA PHE A 247 12.02 -16.74 12.84
C PHE A 247 12.97 -15.88 13.65
N TYR A 248 13.95 -15.23 13.00
CA TYR A 248 14.90 -14.32 13.62
C TYR A 248 14.72 -12.91 13.11
N GLU A 249 15.48 -11.99 13.65
CA GLU A 249 15.51 -10.57 13.29
C GLU A 249 15.77 -10.40 11.80
N MET A 250 15.03 -9.47 11.18
CA MET A 250 15.09 -9.26 9.75
C MET A 250 15.19 -7.79 9.40
N GLY A 251 16.17 -7.44 8.57
CA GLY A 251 16.34 -6.08 8.08
C GLY A 251 15.17 -5.65 7.16
N SER A 252 14.83 -4.37 7.18
CA SER A 252 13.95 -3.75 6.21
C SER A 252 14.51 -2.41 5.76
N LEU A 253 14.18 -1.99 4.52
CA LEU A 253 14.64 -0.70 3.99
C LEU A 253 14.23 0.47 4.86
N SER A 254 12.99 0.47 5.34
CA SER A 254 12.46 1.55 6.18
C SER A 254 13.13 1.63 7.54
N VAL A 255 13.42 0.50 8.19
CA VAL A 255 14.13 0.47 9.48
C VAL A 255 15.62 0.77 9.29
N LEU A 256 16.24 0.30 8.20
CA LEU A 256 17.62 0.66 7.86
C LEU A 256 17.78 2.17 7.69
N ILE A 257 16.87 2.80 6.90
CA ILE A 257 16.86 4.26 6.72
C ILE A 257 16.75 4.96 8.08
N TYR A 258 15.84 4.52 8.95
CA TYR A 258 15.65 5.10 10.27
C TYR A 258 16.92 5.00 11.13
N ASN A 259 17.54 3.82 11.22
CA ASN A 259 18.71 3.60 12.01
C ASN A 259 19.92 4.39 11.48
N PHE A 260 20.21 4.27 10.18
CA PHE A 260 21.41 4.83 9.56
C PHE A 260 21.35 6.35 9.37
N ALA A 261 20.15 6.92 9.26
CA ALA A 261 19.99 8.37 9.24
C ALA A 261 20.30 9.04 10.60
N LEU A 262 20.24 8.29 11.70
CA LEU A 262 20.53 8.77 13.05
C LEU A 262 21.99 8.55 13.48
N GLU A 263 22.74 7.74 12.72
CA GLU A 263 24.15 7.49 13.01
C GLU A 263 25.00 8.73 12.71
N PRO A 264 26.05 8.99 13.51
CA PRO A 264 26.93 10.15 13.32
C PRO A 264 27.89 9.98 12.13
N TYR A 265 27.98 8.79 11.54
CA TYR A 265 28.94 8.44 10.51
C TYR A 265 28.42 8.73 9.10
N GLU A 266 29.25 9.39 8.29
CA GLU A 266 28.84 9.82 6.95
C GLU A 266 28.55 8.63 6.01
N ALA A 267 29.31 7.54 6.12
CA ALA A 267 29.13 6.35 5.30
C ALA A 267 27.74 5.71 5.51
N GLN A 268 27.27 5.58 6.76
CA GLN A 268 25.93 5.07 7.06
C GLN A 268 24.83 6.03 6.57
N ASN A 269 25.04 7.34 6.71
CA ASN A 269 24.13 8.34 6.16
C ASN A 269 23.99 8.24 4.63
N GLN A 270 25.10 7.97 3.91
CA GLN A 270 25.08 7.74 2.45
C GLN A 270 24.27 6.50 2.10
N LEU A 271 24.42 5.39 2.86
CA LEU A 271 23.56 4.21 2.69
C LEU A 271 22.09 4.49 2.99
N ALA A 272 21.77 5.30 3.99
CA ALA A 272 20.39 5.71 4.26
C ALA A 272 19.78 6.47 3.07
N TRP A 273 20.57 7.34 2.39
CA TRP A 273 20.13 8.01 1.17
C TRP A 273 19.93 7.02 0.00
N ALA A 274 20.86 6.07 -0.18
CA ALA A 274 20.72 5.01 -1.19
C ALA A 274 19.49 4.14 -0.93
N ALA A 275 19.28 3.71 0.31
CA ALA A 275 18.09 2.94 0.71
C ALA A 275 16.79 3.73 0.49
N SER A 276 16.79 5.04 0.80
CA SER A 276 15.65 5.92 0.54
C SER A 276 15.32 6.02 -0.95
N PHE A 277 16.34 6.12 -1.80
CA PHE A 277 16.16 6.11 -3.26
C PHE A 277 15.49 4.80 -3.72
N ILE A 278 16.03 3.64 -3.30
CA ILE A 278 15.47 2.33 -3.67
C ILE A 278 14.04 2.18 -3.17
N LEU A 279 13.76 2.55 -1.92
CA LEU A 279 12.40 2.50 -1.36
C LEU A 279 11.43 3.34 -2.18
N VAL A 280 11.80 4.59 -2.51
CA VAL A 280 10.96 5.47 -3.35
C VAL A 280 10.72 4.87 -4.73
N VAL A 281 11.76 4.33 -5.39
CA VAL A 281 11.63 3.68 -6.70
C VAL A 281 10.71 2.46 -6.64
N VAL A 282 10.84 1.60 -5.61
CA VAL A 282 9.97 0.44 -5.41
C VAL A 282 8.52 0.87 -5.21
N LEU A 283 8.27 1.85 -4.33
CA LEU A 283 6.92 2.35 -4.06
C LEU A 283 6.29 3.01 -5.29
N LEU A 284 7.05 3.81 -6.04
CA LEU A 284 6.58 4.41 -7.29
C LEU A 284 6.26 3.34 -8.34
N SER A 285 7.12 2.32 -8.46
CA SER A 285 6.90 1.20 -9.39
C SER A 285 5.63 0.43 -9.06
N LEU A 286 5.37 0.12 -7.78
CA LEU A 286 4.14 -0.52 -7.32
C LEU A 286 2.91 0.36 -7.61
N ASN A 287 3.00 1.67 -7.39
CA ASN A 287 1.90 2.61 -7.68
C ASN A 287 1.62 2.73 -9.18
N ILE A 288 2.65 2.77 -10.03
CA ILE A 288 2.50 2.79 -11.49
C ILE A 288 1.88 1.49 -11.97
N LEU A 289 2.36 0.34 -11.48
CA LEU A 289 1.81 -0.98 -11.79
C LEU A 289 0.33 -1.09 -11.40
N SER A 290 -0.03 -0.59 -10.22
CA SER A 290 -1.41 -0.51 -9.75
C SER A 290 -2.31 0.26 -10.73
N ARG A 291 -1.86 1.44 -11.17
CA ARG A 291 -2.59 2.26 -12.16
C ARG A 291 -2.69 1.57 -13.51
N TRP A 292 -1.63 0.95 -13.98
CA TRP A 292 -1.61 0.24 -15.26
C TRP A 292 -2.61 -0.93 -15.27
N ILE A 293 -2.65 -1.74 -14.22
CA ILE A 293 -3.67 -2.80 -14.05
C ILE A 293 -5.08 -2.19 -14.03
N GLY A 294 -5.26 -1.05 -13.36
CA GLY A 294 -6.52 -0.31 -13.35
C GLY A 294 -7.02 0.07 -14.75
N THR A 295 -6.12 0.51 -15.63
CA THR A 295 -6.48 0.88 -17.01
C THR A 295 -6.83 -0.31 -17.88
N LEU A 296 -6.16 -1.46 -17.72
CA LEU A 296 -6.49 -2.68 -18.48
C LEU A 296 -7.93 -3.13 -18.26
N GLY A 297 -8.45 -3.02 -17.03
CA GLY A 297 -9.84 -3.30 -16.73
C GLY A 297 -10.84 -2.31 -17.36
N ALA A 298 -10.45 -1.07 -17.57
CA ALA A 298 -11.29 -0.06 -18.21
C ALA A 298 -11.42 -0.31 -19.74
N PHE A 299 -10.35 -0.75 -20.40
CA PHE A 299 -10.36 -1.07 -21.82
C PHE A 299 -11.20 -2.32 -22.16
N SER A 300 -11.32 -3.26 -21.22
CA SER A 300 -12.21 -4.43 -21.41
C SER A 300 -13.69 -4.06 -21.44
N LYS A 301 -14.10 -2.95 -20.79
CA LYS A 301 -15.50 -2.46 -20.80
C LYS A 301 -15.93 -1.83 -22.13
N ASN A 302 -15.01 -1.40 -22.99
CA ASN A 302 -15.34 -0.76 -24.28
C ASN A 302 -15.43 -1.74 -25.46
N LYS A 303 -15.32 -3.06 -25.21
CA LYS A 303 -15.39 -4.09 -26.25
C LYS A 303 -16.63 -4.98 -26.16
N VAL A 304 -17.63 -4.61 -25.34
CA VAL A 304 -18.94 -5.32 -25.27
C VAL A 304 -20.05 -4.38 -25.71
#